data_050b116e7ff183351136157b4943cc24
#
_entry.id   050b116e7ff183351136157b4943cc24
#
_cell.length_a   1.000
_cell.length_b   1.000
_cell.length_c   1.000
_cell.angle_alpha   90.00
_cell.angle_beta   90.00
_cell.angle_gamma   90.00
#
_symmetry.space_group_name_H-M   'P 1'
#
loop_
_entity.id
_entity.type
_entity.pdbx_description
1 polymer ?
#
loop_
_entity_poly.entity_id
_entity_poly.type
_entity_poly.pdbx_seq_one_letter_code
_entity_poly.pdbx_strand_id
1 'polypeptide(L)'
;MAGNSFGVLFRFTTWGESHGPAIGCVVDGVPPRLPLNEADIQHWLDRRKPGQSRFTTQRQEPDKVRILSGVFEGLTTGTPVALEIQNEDQRSKDYGEIKDKFRPGHADYTYWSKYGIRDYRGGGRSSARETASRVAAGGVARALLGSAISIRGALVQMGPHKIDRSRWDWAEVERNPFWCPDPVAAAEWETYLDGVRKAGSSIGAVIEIVASGVPVGLGNPIYQKLDADLASAMMSINAVKAVEIGDGFAAAALSGEENADEMRMGNDGVRFTANHAGGILGGISTGQDVVVRFAVKPTSSILQPRKTITIAGEETEIVTKGRHDPCVGIRAVPVGEAMAALVLADHLLQHRAQCG
;
A
#
# COMPACT_ATOMS: atom_id res chain seq x y z
N MET A 1 -11.03 20.29 -4.25
CA MET A 1 -11.74 18.99 -4.09
C MET A 1 -11.21 18.29 -2.85
N ALA A 2 -12.05 17.55 -2.13
CA ALA A 2 -11.58 16.72 -1.00
C ALA A 2 -10.77 15.52 -1.54
N GLY A 3 -9.60 15.23 -0.92
CA GLY A 3 -8.68 14.20 -1.38
C GLY A 3 -9.06 12.78 -0.95
N ASN A 4 -10.32 12.34 -1.18
CA ASN A 4 -10.81 11.01 -0.80
C ASN A 4 -11.01 10.08 -2.00
N SER A 5 -10.74 10.57 -3.22
CA SER A 5 -10.84 9.82 -4.47
C SER A 5 -9.48 9.79 -5.16
N PHE A 6 -9.19 8.68 -5.85
CA PHE A 6 -7.98 8.46 -6.62
C PHE A 6 -8.32 7.81 -7.96
N GLY A 7 -7.51 8.09 -9.01
CA GLY A 7 -7.74 7.62 -10.38
C GLY A 7 -8.54 8.60 -11.23
N VAL A 8 -8.55 8.39 -12.54
CA VAL A 8 -9.19 9.22 -13.57
C VAL A 8 -10.37 8.48 -14.18
N LEU A 9 -10.15 7.42 -14.94
CA LEU A 9 -11.17 6.56 -15.53
C LEU A 9 -11.53 5.39 -14.61
N PHE A 10 -10.54 4.69 -14.07
CA PHE A 10 -10.74 3.72 -13.00
C PHE A 10 -10.55 4.43 -11.66
N ARG A 11 -11.62 4.94 -11.12
CA ARG A 11 -11.60 5.82 -9.95
C ARG A 11 -12.23 5.17 -8.74
N PHE A 12 -11.60 5.32 -7.58
CA PHE A 12 -12.18 4.85 -6.33
C PHE A 12 -12.21 5.94 -5.26
N THR A 13 -13.21 5.85 -4.40
CA THR A 13 -13.38 6.71 -3.22
C THR A 13 -13.51 5.84 -2.00
N THR A 14 -12.67 6.06 -0.97
CA THR A 14 -12.74 5.32 0.30
C THR A 14 -13.50 6.13 1.36
N TRP A 15 -14.18 5.43 2.25
CA TRP A 15 -14.99 6.00 3.35
C TRP A 15 -14.88 5.17 4.63
N GLY A 16 -15.35 5.74 5.74
CA GLY A 16 -15.42 5.11 7.05
C GLY A 16 -14.17 5.32 7.92
N GLU A 17 -14.34 5.24 9.22
CA GLU A 17 -13.33 5.41 10.25
C GLU A 17 -12.95 4.09 10.90
N SER A 18 -11.73 4.04 11.49
CA SER A 18 -11.17 2.85 12.13
C SER A 18 -12.06 2.26 13.24
N HIS A 19 -12.82 3.09 13.94
CA HIS A 19 -13.72 2.73 15.04
C HIS A 19 -15.17 3.13 14.76
N GLY A 20 -15.51 3.43 13.50
CA GLY A 20 -16.87 3.51 13.00
C GLY A 20 -17.48 2.11 12.78
N PRO A 21 -18.75 2.02 12.37
CA PRO A 21 -19.42 0.72 12.15
C PRO A 21 -18.80 -0.09 11.02
N ALA A 22 -18.37 0.57 9.96
CA ALA A 22 -17.80 -0.05 8.78
C ALA A 22 -16.80 0.89 8.08
N ILE A 23 -16.02 0.32 7.19
CA ILE A 23 -15.22 1.01 6.17
C ILE A 23 -15.59 0.45 4.81
N GLY A 24 -15.28 1.17 3.74
CA GLY A 24 -15.53 0.67 2.40
C GLY A 24 -14.98 1.57 1.31
N CYS A 25 -15.32 1.23 0.10
CA CYS A 25 -15.02 2.04 -1.07
C CYS A 25 -16.12 1.92 -2.12
N VAL A 26 -16.13 2.90 -3.01
CA VAL A 26 -16.88 2.85 -4.26
C VAL A 26 -15.86 2.91 -5.38
N VAL A 27 -15.89 1.95 -6.29
CA VAL A 27 -15.04 1.90 -7.49
C VAL A 27 -15.91 2.20 -8.70
N ASP A 28 -15.56 3.25 -9.43
CA ASP A 28 -16.24 3.69 -10.63
C ASP A 28 -15.35 3.52 -11.87
N GLY A 29 -15.96 3.41 -13.06
CA GLY A 29 -15.25 3.15 -14.31
C GLY A 29 -14.88 1.68 -14.55
N VAL A 30 -15.47 0.76 -13.80
CA VAL A 30 -15.27 -0.69 -14.02
C VAL A 30 -16.01 -1.09 -15.30
N PRO A 31 -15.34 -1.64 -16.33
CA PRO A 31 -16.02 -2.12 -17.52
C PRO A 31 -17.06 -3.21 -17.21
N PRO A 32 -18.16 -3.29 -17.98
CA PRO A 32 -19.15 -4.33 -17.78
C PRO A 32 -18.63 -5.71 -18.20
N ARG A 33 -19.28 -6.77 -17.68
CA ARG A 33 -19.04 -8.20 -17.99
C ARG A 33 -17.69 -8.75 -17.53
N LEU A 34 -17.01 -8.10 -16.57
CA LEU A 34 -15.87 -8.72 -15.90
C LEU A 34 -16.42 -9.70 -14.84
N PRO A 35 -15.93 -10.94 -14.80
CA PRO A 35 -16.21 -11.84 -13.69
C PRO A 35 -15.71 -11.24 -12.37
N LEU A 36 -16.59 -11.16 -11.38
CA LEU A 36 -16.26 -10.61 -10.07
C LEU A 36 -17.22 -11.13 -9.00
N ASN A 37 -16.66 -11.63 -7.90
CA ASN A 37 -17.41 -12.00 -6.71
C ASN A 37 -16.60 -11.64 -5.44
N GLU A 38 -17.23 -11.79 -4.27
CA GLU A 38 -16.58 -11.48 -3.00
C GLU A 38 -15.32 -12.32 -2.75
N ALA A 39 -15.28 -13.58 -3.17
CA ALA A 39 -14.13 -14.45 -2.94
C ALA A 39 -12.88 -13.98 -3.70
N ASP A 40 -13.04 -13.42 -4.90
CA ASP A 40 -11.96 -12.86 -5.70
C ASP A 40 -11.29 -11.68 -4.98
N ILE A 41 -12.08 -10.85 -4.27
CA ILE A 41 -11.60 -9.72 -3.50
C ILE A 41 -11.07 -10.17 -2.14
N GLN A 42 -11.75 -11.12 -1.49
CA GLN A 42 -11.41 -11.60 -0.15
C GLN A 42 -10.01 -12.22 -0.10
N HIS A 43 -9.61 -12.93 -1.14
CA HIS A 43 -8.26 -13.48 -1.28
C HIS A 43 -7.17 -12.42 -1.01
N TRP A 44 -7.31 -11.22 -1.55
CA TRP A 44 -6.36 -10.12 -1.35
C TRP A 44 -6.48 -9.49 0.04
N LEU A 45 -7.69 -9.37 0.56
CA LEU A 45 -7.93 -8.88 1.92
C LEU A 45 -7.34 -9.81 2.97
N ASP A 46 -7.42 -11.12 2.75
CA ASP A 46 -6.84 -12.13 3.65
C ASP A 46 -5.33 -11.98 3.78
N ARG A 47 -4.63 -11.56 2.73
CA ARG A 47 -3.18 -11.27 2.79
C ARG A 47 -2.86 -10.00 3.61
N ARG A 48 -3.79 -9.04 3.69
CA ARG A 48 -3.60 -7.77 4.42
C ARG A 48 -4.13 -7.80 5.85
N LYS A 49 -5.12 -8.60 6.19
CA LYS A 49 -5.85 -8.54 7.46
C LYS A 49 -4.91 -8.54 8.68
N PRO A 50 -5.30 -7.92 9.81
CA PRO A 50 -4.52 -7.96 11.04
C PRO A 50 -4.54 -9.36 11.69
N GLY A 51 -3.62 -9.60 12.64
CA GLY A 51 -3.63 -10.83 13.43
C GLY A 51 -3.06 -12.07 12.73
N GLN A 52 -2.35 -11.93 11.61
CA GLN A 52 -1.79 -13.07 10.84
C GLN A 52 -0.58 -13.70 11.51
N SER A 53 0.16 -12.96 12.33
CA SER A 53 1.33 -13.45 13.05
C SER A 53 1.55 -12.71 14.36
N ARG A 54 2.42 -13.23 15.22
CA ARG A 54 2.85 -12.55 16.45
C ARG A 54 3.58 -11.22 16.20
N PHE A 55 3.95 -10.93 14.96
CA PHE A 55 4.67 -9.72 14.51
C PHE A 55 3.74 -8.63 13.98
N THR A 56 2.45 -8.90 13.88
CA THR A 56 1.44 -7.92 13.51
C THR A 56 0.55 -7.55 14.69
N THR A 57 -0.27 -6.53 14.54
CA THR A 57 -1.23 -6.11 15.58
C THR A 57 -2.10 -7.27 16.05
N GLN A 58 -2.42 -7.28 17.35
CA GLN A 58 -3.31 -8.26 17.98
C GLN A 58 -4.81 -7.98 17.71
N ARG A 59 -5.16 -6.91 16.99
CA ARG A 59 -6.52 -6.67 16.52
C ARG A 59 -6.90 -7.81 15.59
N GLN A 60 -8.09 -8.36 15.76
CA GLN A 60 -8.60 -9.45 14.93
C GLN A 60 -9.81 -8.93 14.14
N GLU A 61 -9.61 -8.78 12.84
CA GLU A 61 -10.68 -8.41 11.90
C GLU A 61 -10.71 -9.45 10.80
N PRO A 62 -11.86 -10.03 10.49
CA PRO A 62 -11.98 -10.97 9.38
C PRO A 62 -11.84 -10.27 8.03
N ASP A 63 -11.98 -8.94 8.01
CA ASP A 63 -12.00 -8.10 6.79
C ASP A 63 -12.94 -8.65 5.72
N LYS A 64 -14.07 -9.20 6.15
CA LYS A 64 -15.04 -9.80 5.25
C LYS A 64 -15.69 -8.75 4.37
N VAL A 65 -15.45 -8.84 3.07
CA VAL A 65 -16.01 -7.90 2.10
C VAL A 65 -17.42 -8.31 1.67
N ARG A 66 -18.25 -7.31 1.42
CA ARG A 66 -19.56 -7.44 0.79
C ARG A 66 -19.64 -6.54 -0.43
N ILE A 67 -20.13 -7.07 -1.55
CA ILE A 67 -20.44 -6.27 -2.73
C ILE A 67 -21.90 -5.80 -2.57
N LEU A 68 -22.10 -4.48 -2.58
CA LEU A 68 -23.42 -3.87 -2.39
C LEU A 68 -24.08 -3.41 -3.70
N SER A 69 -23.27 -3.19 -4.74
CA SER A 69 -23.76 -2.79 -6.07
C SER A 69 -22.72 -3.05 -7.15
N GLY A 70 -23.09 -2.89 -8.41
CA GLY A 70 -22.20 -2.95 -9.57
C GLY A 70 -21.88 -4.37 -10.07
N VAL A 71 -22.47 -5.40 -9.48
CA VAL A 71 -22.34 -6.81 -9.91
C VAL A 71 -23.71 -7.46 -9.95
N PHE A 72 -23.98 -8.20 -11.03
CA PHE A 72 -25.19 -8.99 -11.22
C PHE A 72 -24.84 -10.34 -11.83
N GLU A 73 -25.31 -11.44 -11.26
CA GLU A 73 -25.01 -12.83 -11.69
C GLU A 73 -23.50 -13.09 -11.88
N GLY A 74 -22.65 -12.53 -10.97
CA GLY A 74 -21.21 -12.73 -11.00
C GLY A 74 -20.46 -11.91 -12.06
N LEU A 75 -21.12 -10.96 -12.71
CA LEU A 75 -20.53 -10.08 -13.72
C LEU A 75 -20.71 -8.62 -13.33
N THR A 76 -19.70 -7.79 -13.59
CA THR A 76 -19.81 -6.34 -13.43
C THR A 76 -20.82 -5.76 -14.41
N THR A 77 -21.56 -4.72 -13.99
CA THR A 77 -22.64 -4.11 -14.76
C THR A 77 -22.23 -2.84 -15.51
N GLY A 78 -21.00 -2.33 -15.25
CA GLY A 78 -20.57 -1.01 -15.76
C GLY A 78 -21.04 0.16 -14.91
N THR A 79 -21.73 -0.11 -13.78
CA THR A 79 -22.12 0.89 -12.79
C THR A 79 -21.19 0.82 -11.58
N PRO A 80 -21.20 1.80 -10.65
CA PRO A 80 -20.27 1.81 -9.53
C PRO A 80 -20.34 0.54 -8.66
N VAL A 81 -19.17 -0.07 -8.41
CA VAL A 81 -19.03 -1.21 -7.50
C VAL A 81 -18.81 -0.67 -6.09
N ALA A 82 -19.80 -0.85 -5.22
CA ALA A 82 -19.72 -0.46 -3.83
C ALA A 82 -19.32 -1.68 -2.95
N LEU A 83 -18.28 -1.47 -2.13
CA LEU A 83 -17.71 -2.49 -1.25
C LEU A 83 -17.79 -2.02 0.20
N GLU A 84 -18.19 -2.93 1.10
CA GLU A 84 -18.28 -2.69 2.53
C GLU A 84 -17.51 -3.76 3.31
N ILE A 85 -16.85 -3.34 4.39
CA ILE A 85 -16.15 -4.19 5.36
C ILE A 85 -16.55 -3.73 6.76
N GLN A 86 -17.19 -4.60 7.55
CA GLN A 86 -17.59 -4.30 8.92
C GLN A 86 -16.38 -4.20 9.86
N ASN A 87 -16.47 -3.35 10.87
CA ASN A 87 -15.50 -3.28 11.97
C ASN A 87 -16.01 -4.10 13.13
N GLU A 88 -15.38 -5.25 13.43
CA GLU A 88 -15.87 -6.19 14.44
C GLU A 88 -15.10 -6.10 15.76
N ASP A 89 -13.76 -5.87 15.74
CA ASP A 89 -12.89 -5.82 16.93
C ASP A 89 -12.41 -4.39 17.24
N GLN A 90 -13.33 -3.43 17.32
CA GLN A 90 -13.03 -2.08 17.77
C GLN A 90 -13.13 -1.97 19.30
N ARG A 91 -12.10 -1.34 19.93
CA ARG A 91 -12.05 -1.13 21.39
C ARG A 91 -11.85 0.34 21.72
N SER A 92 -12.92 1.12 21.66
CA SER A 92 -12.90 2.57 21.86
C SER A 92 -12.39 3.00 23.24
N LYS A 93 -12.50 2.12 24.26
CA LYS A 93 -12.05 2.39 25.64
C LYS A 93 -10.53 2.54 25.76
N ASP A 94 -9.75 1.96 24.83
CA ASP A 94 -8.28 2.00 24.84
C ASP A 94 -7.71 3.41 24.55
N TYR A 95 -8.55 4.36 24.13
CA TYR A 95 -8.13 5.68 23.63
C TYR A 95 -8.51 6.86 24.52
N GLY A 96 -9.03 6.61 25.73
CA GLY A 96 -9.47 7.69 26.65
C GLY A 96 -8.35 8.65 27.04
N GLU A 97 -7.15 8.14 27.34
CA GLU A 97 -5.98 8.93 27.76
C GLU A 97 -5.41 9.82 26.64
N ILE A 98 -5.70 9.52 25.38
CA ILE A 98 -5.19 10.30 24.24
C ILE A 98 -6.23 11.27 23.66
N LYS A 99 -7.43 11.36 24.27
CA LYS A 99 -8.49 12.25 23.82
C LYS A 99 -8.02 13.70 23.75
N ASP A 100 -7.34 14.15 24.78
CA ASP A 100 -6.91 15.53 24.96
C ASP A 100 -5.42 15.77 24.68
N LYS A 101 -4.71 14.77 24.16
CA LYS A 101 -3.27 14.83 23.85
C LYS A 101 -3.01 14.48 22.39
N PHE A 102 -1.90 14.98 21.84
CA PHE A 102 -1.47 14.64 20.48
C PHE A 102 -0.33 13.62 20.54
N ARG A 103 -0.44 12.53 19.79
CA ARG A 103 0.65 11.57 19.66
C ARG A 103 1.77 12.14 18.78
N PRO A 104 3.02 12.23 19.25
CA PRO A 104 4.14 12.69 18.43
C PRO A 104 4.31 11.82 17.19
N GLY A 105 4.49 12.44 16.03
CA GLY A 105 4.63 11.74 14.76
C GLY A 105 3.36 11.09 14.20
N HIS A 106 2.21 11.26 14.86
CA HIS A 106 0.89 10.85 14.38
C HIS A 106 0.13 12.04 13.75
N ALA A 107 -0.94 11.77 13.01
CA ALA A 107 -1.75 12.80 12.36
C ALA A 107 -2.69 13.57 13.31
N ASP A 108 -2.64 13.33 14.62
CA ASP A 108 -3.58 13.92 15.60
C ASP A 108 -3.60 15.43 15.54
N TYR A 109 -2.42 16.07 15.63
CA TYR A 109 -2.28 17.52 15.62
C TYR A 109 -2.73 18.14 14.28
N THR A 110 -2.32 17.54 13.17
CA THR A 110 -2.63 18.07 11.83
C THR A 110 -4.11 17.98 11.49
N TYR A 111 -4.79 16.89 11.90
CA TYR A 111 -6.25 16.78 11.76
C TYR A 111 -7.00 17.77 12.64
N TRP A 112 -6.58 17.90 13.90
CA TRP A 112 -7.15 18.90 14.82
C TRP A 112 -7.00 20.32 14.28
N SER A 113 -5.81 20.70 13.86
CA SER A 113 -5.54 22.05 13.36
C SER A 113 -6.25 22.36 12.05
N LYS A 114 -6.44 21.35 11.19
CA LYS A 114 -7.08 21.54 9.88
C LYS A 114 -8.60 21.53 9.94
N TYR A 115 -9.17 20.62 10.73
CA TYR A 115 -10.62 20.39 10.73
C TYR A 115 -11.34 20.87 11.99
N GLY A 116 -10.61 21.27 13.03
CA GLY A 116 -11.18 21.68 14.34
C GLY A 116 -11.74 20.51 15.16
N ILE A 117 -11.73 19.30 14.61
CA ILE A 117 -12.22 18.07 15.23
C ILE A 117 -11.41 16.88 14.75
N ARG A 118 -11.24 15.88 15.59
CA ARG A 118 -10.67 14.59 15.22
C ARG A 118 -11.39 13.43 15.92
N ASP A 119 -11.49 12.29 15.28
CA ASP A 119 -11.82 11.04 15.97
C ASP A 119 -10.53 10.50 16.62
N TYR A 120 -10.43 10.63 17.95
CA TYR A 120 -9.28 10.15 18.71
C TYR A 120 -9.24 8.61 18.81
N ARG A 121 -10.36 7.92 18.55
CA ARG A 121 -10.47 6.47 18.62
C ARG A 121 -9.72 5.84 17.45
N GLY A 122 -8.54 5.31 17.68
CA GLY A 122 -7.70 4.68 16.67
C GLY A 122 -7.21 5.60 15.54
N GLY A 123 -7.50 6.91 15.61
CA GLY A 123 -7.07 7.88 14.61
C GLY A 123 -8.02 8.06 13.41
N GLY A 124 -9.24 7.53 13.45
CA GLY A 124 -10.24 7.72 12.40
C GLY A 124 -9.74 7.36 10.99
N ARG A 125 -9.84 8.33 10.05
CA ARG A 125 -9.36 8.18 8.67
C ARG A 125 -7.83 8.09 8.53
N SER A 126 -7.05 8.58 9.52
CA SER A 126 -5.59 8.47 9.49
C SER A 126 -5.06 7.09 9.88
N SER A 127 -5.93 6.20 10.32
CA SER A 127 -5.59 4.83 10.71
C SER A 127 -5.25 3.95 9.51
N ALA A 128 -4.25 3.05 9.67
CA ALA A 128 -3.95 2.03 8.68
C ALA A 128 -5.13 1.06 8.40
N ARG A 129 -6.21 1.08 9.20
CA ARG A 129 -7.45 0.33 8.94
C ARG A 129 -8.06 0.68 7.58
N GLU A 130 -7.98 1.94 7.17
CA GLU A 130 -8.47 2.46 5.89
C GLU A 130 -7.90 1.69 4.69
N THR A 131 -6.68 1.17 4.80
CA THR A 131 -6.03 0.43 3.71
C THR A 131 -6.74 -0.86 3.31
N ALA A 132 -7.64 -1.41 4.14
CA ALA A 132 -8.48 -2.52 3.72
C ALA A 132 -9.40 -2.14 2.56
N SER A 133 -9.96 -0.93 2.58
CA SER A 133 -10.76 -0.41 1.47
C SER A 133 -9.95 -0.28 0.17
N ARG A 134 -8.66 0.10 0.25
CA ARG A 134 -7.77 0.15 -0.92
C ARG A 134 -7.49 -1.23 -1.47
N VAL A 135 -7.25 -2.21 -0.59
CA VAL A 135 -7.01 -3.60 -1.02
C VAL A 135 -8.27 -4.20 -1.65
N ALA A 136 -9.45 -3.89 -1.11
CA ALA A 136 -10.71 -4.30 -1.72
C ALA A 136 -10.88 -3.70 -3.13
N ALA A 137 -10.63 -2.39 -3.31
CA ALA A 137 -10.64 -1.74 -4.61
C ALA A 137 -9.57 -2.32 -5.55
N GLY A 138 -8.37 -2.65 -5.02
CA GLY A 138 -7.31 -3.33 -5.76
C GLY A 138 -7.69 -4.72 -6.26
N GLY A 139 -8.55 -5.45 -5.52
CA GLY A 139 -9.13 -6.71 -5.98
C GLY A 139 -9.99 -6.52 -7.24
N VAL A 140 -10.80 -5.46 -7.29
CA VAL A 140 -11.58 -5.11 -8.49
C VAL A 140 -10.66 -4.71 -9.65
N ALA A 141 -9.59 -3.94 -9.38
CA ALA A 141 -8.61 -3.57 -10.40
C ALA A 141 -7.91 -4.80 -10.99
N ARG A 142 -7.56 -5.79 -10.17
CA ARG A 142 -6.95 -7.05 -10.64
C ARG A 142 -7.88 -7.85 -11.54
N ALA A 143 -9.19 -7.83 -11.31
CA ALA A 143 -10.17 -8.45 -12.21
C ALA A 143 -10.13 -7.80 -13.61
N LEU A 144 -9.95 -6.47 -13.70
CA LEU A 144 -9.77 -5.76 -14.98
C LEU A 144 -8.42 -6.08 -15.65
N LEU A 145 -7.34 -6.13 -14.88
CA LEU A 145 -5.98 -6.42 -15.40
C LEU A 145 -5.85 -7.86 -15.89
N GLY A 146 -6.62 -8.79 -15.34
CA GLY A 146 -6.57 -10.20 -15.68
C GLY A 146 -5.26 -10.89 -15.26
N SER A 147 -5.02 -12.10 -15.78
CA SER A 147 -3.84 -12.92 -15.46
C SER A 147 -2.57 -12.49 -16.21
N ALA A 148 -2.68 -11.62 -17.22
CA ALA A 148 -1.54 -11.15 -18.02
C ALA A 148 -0.59 -10.27 -17.22
N ILE A 149 -1.11 -9.49 -16.27
CA ILE A 149 -0.33 -8.60 -15.41
C ILE A 149 -0.25 -9.19 -14.01
N SER A 150 0.95 -9.60 -13.61
CA SER A 150 1.25 -10.10 -12.26
C SER A 150 1.85 -8.98 -11.41
N ILE A 151 1.28 -8.73 -10.22
CA ILE A 151 1.78 -7.70 -9.30
C ILE A 151 2.13 -8.40 -7.98
N ARG A 152 3.41 -8.33 -7.61
CA ARG A 152 3.95 -8.95 -6.40
C ARG A 152 4.74 -7.95 -5.59
N GLY A 153 4.62 -8.02 -4.28
CA GLY A 153 5.35 -7.17 -3.34
C GLY A 153 6.26 -7.99 -2.43
N ALA A 154 7.37 -7.39 -2.01
CA ALA A 154 8.29 -7.96 -1.05
C ALA A 154 8.79 -6.87 -0.08
N LEU A 155 9.01 -7.25 1.18
CA LEU A 155 9.70 -6.40 2.14
C LEU A 155 11.21 -6.62 1.96
N VAL A 156 11.92 -5.56 1.58
CA VAL A 156 13.34 -5.61 1.21
C VAL A 156 14.27 -5.02 2.25
N GLN A 157 13.69 -4.34 3.27
CA GLN A 157 14.46 -3.82 4.40
C GLN A 157 13.55 -3.71 5.61
N MET A 158 14.05 -4.11 6.79
CA MET A 158 13.43 -3.90 8.10
C MET A 158 14.38 -3.14 9.02
N GLY A 159 14.05 -1.90 9.37
CA GLY A 159 14.95 -1.03 10.08
C GLY A 159 16.28 -0.86 9.34
N PRO A 160 17.43 -1.11 9.99
CA PRO A 160 18.74 -1.03 9.34
C PRO A 160 19.10 -2.26 8.50
N HIS A 161 18.35 -3.36 8.60
CA HIS A 161 18.70 -4.65 8.00
C HIS A 161 18.06 -4.78 6.61
N LYS A 162 18.91 -4.88 5.59
CA LYS A 162 18.52 -5.10 4.19
C LYS A 162 18.65 -6.58 3.83
N ILE A 163 17.87 -7.02 2.84
CA ILE A 163 18.08 -8.32 2.20
C ILE A 163 19.41 -8.34 1.42
N ASP A 164 19.93 -9.52 1.15
CA ASP A 164 20.91 -9.74 0.09
C ASP A 164 20.16 -10.10 -1.20
N ARG A 165 20.25 -9.22 -2.20
CA ARG A 165 19.55 -9.40 -3.48
C ARG A 165 19.99 -10.63 -4.27
N SER A 166 21.19 -11.16 -4.00
CA SER A 166 21.67 -12.41 -4.61
C SER A 166 20.90 -13.65 -4.14
N ARG A 167 20.21 -13.56 -2.98
CA ARG A 167 19.35 -14.62 -2.40
C ARG A 167 17.86 -14.40 -2.66
N TRP A 168 17.50 -13.53 -3.60
CA TRP A 168 16.11 -13.25 -3.90
C TRP A 168 15.39 -14.47 -4.44
N ASP A 169 14.37 -14.93 -3.74
CA ASP A 169 13.45 -15.98 -4.18
C ASP A 169 11.99 -15.55 -3.93
N TRP A 170 11.21 -15.41 -5.00
CA TRP A 170 9.80 -15.07 -4.90
C TRP A 170 8.97 -16.14 -4.18
N ALA A 171 9.41 -17.40 -4.17
CA ALA A 171 8.71 -18.47 -3.47
C ALA A 171 8.81 -18.33 -1.95
N GLU A 172 9.86 -17.67 -1.43
CA GLU A 172 10.04 -17.40 -0.01
C GLU A 172 9.11 -16.31 0.53
N VAL A 173 8.64 -15.38 -0.32
CA VAL A 173 7.79 -14.26 0.09
C VAL A 173 6.53 -14.73 0.83
N GLU A 174 5.90 -15.81 0.36
CA GLU A 174 4.67 -16.36 0.98
C GLU A 174 4.97 -17.35 2.13
N ARG A 175 6.24 -17.75 2.36
CA ARG A 175 6.61 -18.78 3.34
C ARG A 175 7.01 -18.23 4.69
N ASN A 176 7.18 -16.92 4.82
CA ASN A 176 7.56 -16.28 6.07
C ASN A 176 6.61 -15.13 6.42
N PRO A 177 6.52 -14.73 7.69
CA PRO A 177 5.55 -13.72 8.14
C PRO A 177 5.92 -12.29 7.75
N PHE A 178 7.01 -12.07 7.04
CA PHE A 178 7.55 -10.75 6.70
C PHE A 178 7.39 -10.38 5.22
N TRP A 179 6.92 -11.29 4.37
CA TRP A 179 6.95 -11.12 2.91
C TRP A 179 8.39 -10.90 2.38
N CYS A 180 9.37 -11.54 3.04
CA CYS A 180 10.78 -11.40 2.73
C CYS A 180 11.19 -12.39 1.64
N PRO A 181 11.87 -11.94 0.56
CA PRO A 181 12.34 -12.84 -0.50
C PRO A 181 13.68 -13.53 -0.16
N ASP A 182 14.31 -13.19 0.98
CA ASP A 182 15.59 -13.71 1.43
C ASP A 182 15.37 -14.50 2.72
N PRO A 183 15.48 -15.85 2.72
CA PRO A 183 15.21 -16.67 3.90
C PRO A 183 16.20 -16.41 5.04
N VAL A 184 17.44 -16.00 4.75
CA VAL A 184 18.43 -15.67 5.79
C VAL A 184 18.03 -14.36 6.48
N ALA A 185 17.72 -13.33 5.71
CA ALA A 185 17.23 -12.06 6.26
C ALA A 185 15.93 -12.24 7.05
N ALA A 186 15.01 -13.10 6.60
CA ALA A 186 13.76 -13.39 7.32
C ALA A 186 14.02 -13.95 8.73
N ALA A 187 14.98 -14.88 8.88
CA ALA A 187 15.34 -15.44 10.17
C ALA A 187 16.02 -14.40 11.10
N GLU A 188 16.85 -13.52 10.56
CA GLU A 188 17.47 -12.42 11.31
C GLU A 188 16.41 -11.40 11.77
N TRP A 189 15.46 -11.06 10.90
CA TRP A 189 14.38 -10.11 11.19
C TRP A 189 13.43 -10.63 12.27
N GLU A 190 13.23 -11.92 12.36
CA GLU A 190 12.44 -12.53 13.43
C GLU A 190 13.00 -12.20 14.81
N THR A 191 14.30 -12.41 14.99
CA THR A 191 15.01 -12.09 16.23
C THR A 191 15.02 -10.59 16.51
N TYR A 192 15.33 -9.78 15.50
CA TYR A 192 15.40 -8.33 15.59
C TYR A 192 14.05 -7.72 16.00
N LEU A 193 12.96 -8.09 15.29
CA LEU A 193 11.64 -7.53 15.55
C LEU A 193 11.07 -7.95 16.91
N ASP A 194 11.40 -9.16 17.39
CA ASP A 194 11.08 -9.59 18.75
C ASP A 194 11.76 -8.71 19.80
N GLY A 195 13.01 -8.30 19.57
CA GLY A 195 13.73 -7.34 20.42
C GLY A 195 13.04 -5.97 20.43
N VAL A 196 12.68 -5.44 19.28
CA VAL A 196 11.95 -4.16 19.12
C VAL A 196 10.60 -4.21 19.86
N ARG A 197 9.85 -5.30 19.68
CA ARG A 197 8.55 -5.51 20.35
C ARG A 197 8.69 -5.56 21.88
N LYS A 198 9.68 -6.31 22.41
CA LYS A 198 9.96 -6.40 23.85
C LYS A 198 10.38 -5.06 24.45
N ALA A 199 11.08 -4.23 23.68
CA ALA A 199 11.45 -2.87 24.07
C ALA A 199 10.26 -1.88 24.02
N GLY A 200 9.07 -2.32 23.61
CA GLY A 200 7.89 -1.45 23.46
C GLY A 200 8.06 -0.37 22.40
N SER A 201 8.90 -0.64 21.40
CA SER A 201 9.23 0.28 20.29
C SER A 201 8.64 -0.19 18.96
N SER A 202 8.97 0.50 17.88
CA SER A 202 8.57 0.18 16.52
C SER A 202 9.70 0.47 15.53
N ILE A 203 9.62 -0.12 14.35
CA ILE A 203 10.63 0.02 13.31
C ILE A 203 9.98 0.28 11.94
N GLY A 204 10.68 0.96 11.04
CA GLY A 204 10.30 1.19 9.67
C GLY A 204 10.71 0.06 8.73
N ALA A 205 10.31 0.17 7.47
CA ALA A 205 10.61 -0.82 6.44
C ALA A 205 10.67 -0.19 5.06
N VAL A 206 11.30 -0.89 4.11
CA VAL A 206 11.21 -0.61 2.68
C VAL A 206 10.54 -1.78 1.99
N ILE A 207 9.57 -1.47 1.15
CA ILE A 207 8.80 -2.42 0.35
C ILE A 207 9.12 -2.19 -1.13
N GLU A 208 9.26 -3.27 -1.88
CA GLU A 208 9.39 -3.24 -3.33
C GLU A 208 8.19 -3.94 -3.96
N ILE A 209 7.58 -3.29 -4.94
CA ILE A 209 6.48 -3.83 -5.75
C ILE A 209 6.99 -4.00 -7.17
N VAL A 210 6.77 -5.17 -7.73
CA VAL A 210 7.11 -5.52 -9.11
C VAL A 210 5.84 -5.91 -9.84
N ALA A 211 5.56 -5.21 -10.94
CA ALA A 211 4.47 -5.56 -11.85
C ALA A 211 5.08 -6.09 -13.16
N SER A 212 4.87 -7.37 -13.44
CA SER A 212 5.34 -8.06 -14.64
C SER A 212 4.21 -8.23 -15.65
N GLY A 213 4.53 -8.29 -16.94
CA GLY A 213 3.55 -8.43 -18.02
C GLY A 213 2.80 -7.14 -18.35
N VAL A 214 3.27 -6.00 -17.85
CA VAL A 214 2.72 -4.68 -18.19
C VAL A 214 3.00 -4.39 -19.67
N PRO A 215 1.98 -4.15 -20.52
CA PRO A 215 2.20 -3.87 -21.93
C PRO A 215 2.94 -2.54 -22.13
N VAL A 216 3.60 -2.40 -23.27
CA VAL A 216 4.17 -1.11 -23.70
C VAL A 216 3.04 -0.10 -23.90
N GLY A 217 3.22 1.14 -23.46
CA GLY A 217 2.31 2.22 -23.80
C GLY A 217 1.39 2.70 -22.67
N LEU A 218 1.43 2.10 -21.47
CA LEU A 218 0.66 2.61 -20.35
C LEU A 218 1.35 3.84 -19.73
N GLY A 219 0.60 4.90 -19.52
CA GLY A 219 1.08 6.17 -19.03
C GLY A 219 1.00 7.27 -20.10
N ASN A 220 1.24 8.50 -19.67
CA ASN A 220 1.21 9.67 -20.52
C ASN A 220 2.49 10.48 -20.38
N PRO A 221 2.89 11.26 -21.37
CA PRO A 221 3.99 12.19 -21.23
C PRO A 221 3.59 13.37 -20.32
N ILE A 222 4.55 13.97 -19.64
CA ILE A 222 4.48 15.23 -18.89
C ILE A 222 3.73 15.12 -17.55
N TYR A 223 2.38 15.11 -17.50
CA TYR A 223 1.65 15.31 -16.24
C TYR A 223 1.08 14.03 -15.63
N GLN A 224 0.55 13.13 -16.41
CA GLN A 224 0.01 11.82 -15.97
C GLN A 224 0.99 10.71 -16.34
N LYS A 225 2.25 10.90 -15.97
CA LYS A 225 3.26 9.86 -16.12
C LYS A 225 2.94 8.67 -15.22
N LEU A 226 3.18 7.47 -15.72
CA LEU A 226 2.98 6.25 -14.94
C LEU A 226 3.82 6.23 -13.64
N ASP A 227 5.08 6.68 -13.70
CA ASP A 227 5.97 6.82 -12.53
C ASP A 227 5.44 7.85 -11.53
N ALA A 228 4.92 8.99 -11.99
CA ALA A 228 4.35 10.02 -11.14
C ALA A 228 3.08 9.52 -10.41
N ASP A 229 2.18 8.83 -11.11
CA ASP A 229 0.96 8.30 -10.52
C ASP A 229 1.24 7.12 -9.58
N LEU A 230 2.21 6.25 -9.90
CA LEU A 230 2.72 5.23 -8.98
C LEU A 230 3.33 5.87 -7.72
N ALA A 231 4.15 6.91 -7.87
CA ALA A 231 4.75 7.61 -6.74
C ALA A 231 3.67 8.28 -5.86
N SER A 232 2.67 8.92 -6.48
CA SER A 232 1.52 9.50 -5.78
C SER A 232 0.71 8.44 -5.03
N ALA A 233 0.45 7.31 -5.67
CA ALA A 233 -0.28 6.19 -5.09
C ALA A 233 0.44 5.62 -3.86
N MET A 234 1.75 5.34 -3.97
CA MET A 234 2.56 4.82 -2.86
C MET A 234 2.70 5.85 -1.74
N MET A 235 2.95 7.13 -2.07
CA MET A 235 3.05 8.21 -1.07
C MET A 235 1.75 8.43 -0.32
N SER A 236 0.59 8.09 -0.90
CA SER A 236 -0.71 8.18 -0.24
C SER A 236 -0.94 7.12 0.84
N ILE A 237 -0.13 6.05 0.87
CA ILE A 237 -0.23 5.00 1.89
C ILE A 237 0.20 5.56 3.25
N ASN A 238 -0.54 5.20 4.29
CA ASN A 238 -0.24 5.66 5.65
C ASN A 238 1.22 5.38 6.04
N ALA A 239 1.88 6.36 6.65
CA ALA A 239 3.26 6.33 7.11
C ALA A 239 4.35 6.24 6.03
N VAL A 240 4.05 6.24 4.75
CA VAL A 240 5.05 6.33 3.67
C VAL A 240 5.73 7.70 3.71
N LYS A 241 7.06 7.73 3.45
CA LYS A 241 7.92 8.91 3.50
C LYS A 241 8.86 9.08 2.32
N ALA A 242 9.05 8.02 1.52
CA ALA A 242 9.84 8.08 0.29
C ALA A 242 9.29 7.07 -0.72
N VAL A 243 9.49 7.37 -1.99
CA VAL A 243 9.18 6.49 -3.12
C VAL A 243 10.32 6.56 -4.11
N GLU A 244 10.69 5.43 -4.70
CA GLU A 244 11.68 5.30 -5.75
C GLU A 244 11.09 4.49 -6.91
N ILE A 245 11.45 4.85 -8.13
CA ILE A 245 11.15 4.10 -9.37
C ILE A 245 12.45 3.55 -9.94
N GLY A 246 12.50 2.28 -10.31
CA GLY A 246 13.72 1.65 -10.79
C GLY A 246 14.86 1.76 -9.79
N ASP A 247 16.02 2.24 -10.23
CA ASP A 247 17.18 2.44 -9.34
C ASP A 247 17.00 3.61 -8.35
N GLY A 248 16.00 4.48 -8.56
CA GLY A 248 15.68 5.57 -7.66
C GLY A 248 16.87 6.49 -7.40
N PHE A 249 17.20 6.74 -6.13
CA PHE A 249 18.33 7.60 -5.76
C PHE A 249 19.71 7.05 -6.18
N ALA A 250 19.84 5.73 -6.36
CA ALA A 250 21.10 5.13 -6.80
C ALA A 250 21.47 5.53 -8.23
N ALA A 251 20.50 5.82 -9.08
CA ALA A 251 20.73 6.30 -10.45
C ALA A 251 21.57 7.59 -10.50
N ALA A 252 21.50 8.45 -9.46
CA ALA A 252 22.28 9.69 -9.41
C ALA A 252 23.80 9.46 -9.29
N ALA A 253 24.24 8.26 -8.91
CA ALA A 253 25.65 7.90 -8.80
C ALA A 253 26.19 7.20 -10.06
N LEU A 254 25.33 6.88 -11.03
CA LEU A 254 25.71 6.21 -12.27
C LEU A 254 26.12 7.21 -13.33
N SER A 255 27.07 6.82 -14.18
CA SER A 255 27.34 7.51 -15.44
C SER A 255 26.21 7.28 -16.45
N GLY A 256 26.15 8.04 -17.54
CA GLY A 256 25.15 7.86 -18.58
C GLY A 256 25.22 6.47 -19.23
N GLU A 257 26.43 5.94 -19.38
CA GLU A 257 26.67 4.60 -19.93
C GLU A 257 26.22 3.49 -18.97
N GLU A 258 26.48 3.67 -17.67
CA GLU A 258 26.07 2.71 -16.64
C GLU A 258 24.54 2.66 -16.46
N ASN A 259 23.87 3.81 -16.60
CA ASN A 259 22.43 3.95 -16.44
C ASN A 259 21.65 3.61 -17.72
N ALA A 260 22.33 3.25 -18.81
CA ALA A 260 21.67 2.99 -20.09
C ALA A 260 20.94 1.63 -20.08
N ASP A 261 19.62 1.66 -20.27
CA ASP A 261 18.81 0.47 -20.57
C ASP A 261 18.92 0.18 -22.07
N GLU A 262 20.04 -0.42 -22.50
CA GLU A 262 20.29 -0.71 -23.90
C GLU A 262 19.26 -1.66 -24.50
N MET A 263 18.90 -1.44 -25.77
CA MET A 263 17.93 -2.22 -26.50
C MET A 263 18.60 -3.16 -27.50
N ARG A 264 18.03 -4.36 -27.65
CA ARG A 264 18.38 -5.33 -28.67
C ARG A 264 17.11 -5.85 -29.33
N MET A 265 17.19 -6.24 -30.60
CA MET A 265 16.10 -6.94 -31.27
C MET A 265 16.15 -8.43 -30.89
N GLY A 266 15.10 -8.94 -30.30
CA GLY A 266 14.90 -10.37 -30.05
C GLY A 266 13.92 -11.01 -31.04
N ASN A 267 13.68 -12.30 -30.90
CA ASN A 267 12.72 -13.04 -31.76
C ASN A 267 11.27 -12.53 -31.57
N ASP A 268 10.95 -12.08 -30.36
CA ASP A 268 9.60 -11.66 -29.97
C ASP A 268 9.47 -10.12 -29.88
N GLY A 269 10.42 -9.37 -30.44
CA GLY A 269 10.43 -7.92 -30.44
C GLY A 269 11.61 -7.30 -29.66
N VAL A 270 11.44 -6.06 -29.21
CA VAL A 270 12.46 -5.31 -28.47
C VAL A 270 12.70 -5.95 -27.09
N ARG A 271 13.98 -6.15 -26.76
CA ARG A 271 14.45 -6.59 -25.46
C ARG A 271 15.45 -5.58 -24.87
N PHE A 272 15.30 -5.25 -23.61
CA PHE A 272 16.24 -4.43 -22.86
C PHE A 272 17.27 -5.31 -22.16
N THR A 273 18.50 -4.81 -22.00
CA THR A 273 19.61 -5.52 -21.33
C THR A 273 19.70 -5.20 -19.84
N ALA A 274 19.10 -4.08 -19.41
CA ALA A 274 18.99 -3.63 -18.03
C ALA A 274 17.60 -3.03 -17.79
N ASN A 275 17.29 -2.66 -16.56
CA ASN A 275 16.02 -2.03 -16.17
C ASN A 275 16.24 -0.98 -15.07
N HIS A 276 17.20 -0.08 -15.27
CA HIS A 276 17.53 1.01 -14.36
C HIS A 276 16.36 1.99 -14.19
N ALA A 277 15.63 2.23 -15.29
CA ALA A 277 14.44 3.09 -15.32
C ALA A 277 13.19 2.45 -14.66
N GLY A 278 13.26 1.18 -14.23
CA GLY A 278 12.15 0.49 -13.58
C GLY A 278 10.93 0.29 -14.47
N GLY A 279 11.14 0.02 -15.77
CA GLY A 279 10.09 -0.29 -16.75
C GLY A 279 9.34 0.91 -17.29
N ILE A 280 9.81 2.13 -17.05
CA ILE A 280 9.12 3.38 -17.43
C ILE A 280 10.12 4.35 -18.04
N LEU A 281 9.87 4.75 -19.28
CA LEU A 281 10.66 5.77 -19.99
C LEU A 281 9.75 6.89 -20.46
N GLY A 282 10.10 8.14 -20.17
CA GLY A 282 9.28 9.30 -20.52
C GLY A 282 7.87 9.31 -19.90
N GLY A 283 7.65 8.54 -18.82
CA GLY A 283 6.35 8.39 -18.16
C GLY A 283 5.47 7.28 -18.73
N ILE A 284 6.00 6.47 -19.66
CA ILE A 284 5.26 5.42 -20.38
C ILE A 284 5.94 4.08 -20.15
N SER A 285 5.18 3.01 -19.95
CA SER A 285 5.69 1.67 -19.75
C SER A 285 6.42 1.11 -20.97
N THR A 286 7.52 0.40 -20.74
CA THR A 286 8.42 -0.14 -21.79
C THR A 286 8.14 -1.60 -22.15
N GLY A 287 7.27 -2.28 -21.41
CA GLY A 287 7.07 -3.73 -21.51
C GLY A 287 7.99 -4.54 -20.56
N GLN A 288 8.94 -3.89 -19.89
CA GLN A 288 9.73 -4.49 -18.82
C GLN A 288 8.93 -4.52 -17.51
N ASP A 289 9.46 -5.21 -16.51
CA ASP A 289 8.91 -5.16 -15.15
C ASP A 289 8.87 -3.73 -14.64
N VAL A 290 7.70 -3.29 -14.19
CA VAL A 290 7.56 -2.00 -13.51
C VAL A 290 7.95 -2.18 -12.04
N VAL A 291 8.97 -1.45 -11.59
CA VAL A 291 9.55 -1.57 -10.25
C VAL A 291 9.39 -0.27 -9.48
N VAL A 292 8.68 -0.33 -8.35
CA VAL A 292 8.53 0.79 -7.43
C VAL A 292 8.86 0.36 -6.00
N ARG A 293 9.65 1.18 -5.28
CA ARG A 293 9.95 0.99 -3.86
C ARG A 293 9.41 2.14 -3.04
N PHE A 294 9.02 1.85 -1.81
CA PHE A 294 8.60 2.90 -0.88
C PHE A 294 9.02 2.59 0.56
N ALA A 295 9.36 3.65 1.29
CA ALA A 295 9.78 3.56 2.68
C ALA A 295 8.65 3.94 3.63
N VAL A 296 8.41 3.10 4.63
CA VAL A 296 7.42 3.29 5.69
C VAL A 296 8.13 3.63 6.98
N LYS A 297 7.77 4.76 7.59
CA LYS A 297 8.34 5.16 8.90
C LYS A 297 7.85 4.25 10.03
N PRO A 298 8.57 4.19 11.17
CA PRO A 298 8.10 3.50 12.36
C PRO A 298 6.72 3.99 12.81
N THR A 299 5.92 3.10 13.39
CA THR A 299 4.65 3.45 14.02
C THR A 299 4.88 4.41 15.17
N SER A 300 4.13 5.52 15.21
CA SER A 300 4.27 6.53 16.26
C SER A 300 3.63 6.14 17.60
N SER A 301 2.82 5.11 17.62
CA SER A 301 2.19 4.59 18.84
C SER A 301 3.10 3.54 19.48
N ILE A 302 3.84 3.93 20.52
CA ILE A 302 4.80 3.10 21.22
C ILE A 302 4.58 3.14 22.74
N LEU A 303 5.09 2.14 23.46
CA LEU A 303 4.94 2.01 24.91
C LEU A 303 5.97 2.84 25.71
N GLN A 304 6.83 3.58 25.02
CA GLN A 304 7.80 4.46 25.66
C GLN A 304 7.26 5.87 25.81
N PRO A 305 7.46 6.55 26.98
CA PRO A 305 7.02 7.92 27.20
C PRO A 305 7.60 8.88 26.17
N ARG A 306 6.78 9.80 25.66
CA ARG A 306 7.19 10.86 24.74
C ARG A 306 6.58 12.18 25.15
N LYS A 307 7.38 13.25 25.06
CA LYS A 307 6.92 14.61 25.30
C LYS A 307 5.93 15.03 24.22
N THR A 308 4.88 15.72 24.63
CA THR A 308 3.82 16.20 23.74
C THR A 308 3.09 17.38 24.39
N ILE A 309 2.04 17.85 23.76
CA ILE A 309 1.13 18.88 24.26
C ILE A 309 -0.32 18.38 24.31
N THR A 310 -1.10 19.00 25.17
CA THR A 310 -2.56 18.84 25.20
C THR A 310 -3.21 19.70 24.10
N ILE A 311 -4.52 19.52 23.87
CA ILE A 311 -5.32 20.40 23.00
C ILE A 311 -5.41 21.84 23.52
N ALA A 312 -5.18 22.07 24.83
CA ALA A 312 -5.11 23.37 25.44
C ALA A 312 -3.72 24.05 25.32
N GLY A 313 -2.73 23.37 24.74
CA GLY A 313 -1.37 23.86 24.54
C GLY A 313 -0.44 23.64 25.75
N GLU A 314 -0.83 22.82 26.71
CA GLU A 314 -0.01 22.51 27.90
C GLU A 314 0.98 21.40 27.61
N GLU A 315 2.24 21.54 28.02
CA GLU A 315 3.25 20.49 27.90
C GLU A 315 2.92 19.29 28.80
N THR A 316 3.08 18.08 28.24
CA THR A 316 2.77 16.84 28.93
C THR A 316 3.61 15.67 28.37
N GLU A 317 3.39 14.48 28.90
CA GLU A 317 3.91 13.23 28.35
C GLU A 317 2.76 12.30 27.95
N ILE A 318 3.06 11.42 27.01
CA ILE A 318 2.14 10.38 26.54
C ILE A 318 2.86 9.03 26.42
N VAL A 319 2.17 7.97 26.85
CA VAL A 319 2.49 6.58 26.53
C VAL A 319 1.32 6.03 25.76
N THR A 320 1.54 5.63 24.50
CA THR A 320 0.43 5.14 23.67
C THR A 320 0.25 3.66 23.90
N LYS A 321 -0.64 3.31 24.82
CA LYS A 321 -1.10 1.93 25.02
C LYS A 321 -2.01 1.54 23.85
N GLY A 322 -1.99 0.27 23.46
CA GLY A 322 -2.87 -0.25 22.39
C GLY A 322 -2.23 -1.38 21.59
N ARG A 323 -3.00 -1.89 20.63
CA ARG A 323 -2.61 -3.01 19.76
C ARG A 323 -2.02 -2.45 18.46
N HIS A 324 -0.73 -2.12 18.44
CA HIS A 324 -0.05 -1.54 17.29
C HIS A 324 0.91 -2.55 16.65
N ASP A 325 1.12 -2.40 15.35
CA ASP A 325 2.12 -3.18 14.63
C ASP A 325 3.54 -2.70 15.03
N PRO A 326 4.45 -3.57 15.47
CA PRO A 326 5.83 -3.19 15.71
C PRO A 326 6.56 -2.80 14.41
N CYS A 327 6.12 -3.35 13.28
CA CYS A 327 6.52 -2.94 11.94
C CYS A 327 5.29 -2.94 11.02
N VAL A 328 4.76 -1.76 10.73
CA VAL A 328 3.58 -1.62 9.85
C VAL A 328 3.90 -1.94 8.37
N GLY A 329 5.20 -1.96 8.01
CA GLY A 329 5.68 -2.33 6.68
C GLY A 329 5.24 -3.72 6.23
N ILE A 330 5.13 -4.68 7.15
CA ILE A 330 4.64 -6.04 6.85
C ILE A 330 3.26 -5.99 6.20
N ARG A 331 2.36 -5.18 6.74
CA ARG A 331 1.00 -5.02 6.20
C ARG A 331 0.93 -4.06 5.01
N ALA A 332 1.98 -3.26 4.80
CA ALA A 332 2.04 -2.34 3.67
C ALA A 332 2.34 -3.06 2.34
N VAL A 333 2.89 -4.29 2.36
CA VAL A 333 3.16 -5.06 1.14
C VAL A 333 1.89 -5.26 0.30
N PRO A 334 0.83 -5.93 0.79
CA PRO A 334 -0.40 -6.11 0.00
C PRO A 334 -1.13 -4.78 -0.30
N VAL A 335 -0.90 -3.73 0.48
CA VAL A 335 -1.43 -2.39 0.18
C VAL A 335 -0.72 -1.77 -1.01
N GLY A 336 0.62 -1.88 -1.09
CA GLY A 336 1.40 -1.43 -2.23
C GLY A 336 1.02 -2.16 -3.51
N GLU A 337 0.86 -3.49 -3.44
CA GLU A 337 0.36 -4.29 -4.57
C GLU A 337 -1.00 -3.80 -5.07
N ALA A 338 -1.93 -3.52 -4.16
CA ALA A 338 -3.27 -3.02 -4.49
C ALA A 338 -3.22 -1.64 -5.14
N MET A 339 -2.39 -0.73 -4.61
CA MET A 339 -2.24 0.62 -5.18
C MET A 339 -1.60 0.58 -6.57
N ALA A 340 -0.62 -0.31 -6.81
CA ALA A 340 -0.06 -0.53 -8.15
C ALA A 340 -1.12 -1.06 -9.12
N ALA A 341 -1.97 -2.01 -8.69
CA ALA A 341 -3.06 -2.54 -9.50
C ALA A 341 -4.06 -1.44 -9.89
N LEU A 342 -4.41 -0.55 -8.95
CA LEU A 342 -5.33 0.57 -9.19
C LEU A 342 -4.77 1.56 -10.22
N VAL A 343 -3.48 1.91 -10.12
CA VAL A 343 -2.81 2.79 -11.10
C VAL A 343 -2.76 2.13 -12.48
N LEU A 344 -2.33 0.86 -12.55
CA LEU A 344 -2.23 0.16 -13.84
C LEU A 344 -3.60 -0.04 -14.49
N ALA A 345 -4.66 -0.31 -13.71
CA ALA A 345 -6.02 -0.42 -14.23
C ALA A 345 -6.51 0.90 -14.82
N ASP A 346 -6.24 2.01 -14.14
CA ASP A 346 -6.60 3.35 -14.63
C ASP A 346 -5.87 3.69 -15.94
N HIS A 347 -4.55 3.50 -15.98
CA HIS A 347 -3.76 3.73 -17.19
C HIS A 347 -4.12 2.80 -18.34
N LEU A 348 -4.50 1.54 -18.05
CA LEU A 348 -4.98 0.61 -19.07
C LEU A 348 -6.27 1.13 -19.74
N LEU A 349 -7.22 1.66 -18.94
CA LEU A 349 -8.45 2.24 -19.50
C LEU A 349 -8.16 3.52 -20.28
N GLN A 350 -7.27 4.38 -19.77
CA GLN A 350 -6.85 5.59 -20.47
C GLN A 350 -6.20 5.24 -21.83
N HIS A 351 -5.32 4.25 -21.85
CA HIS A 351 -4.68 3.78 -23.08
C HIS A 351 -5.71 3.27 -24.08
N ARG A 352 -6.64 2.41 -23.66
CA ARG A 352 -7.73 1.91 -24.52
C ARG A 352 -8.63 3.03 -25.04
N ALA A 353 -8.88 4.05 -24.24
CA ALA A 353 -9.70 5.20 -24.68
C ALA A 353 -9.01 6.09 -25.71
N GLN A 354 -7.67 6.14 -25.70
CA GLN A 354 -6.89 7.02 -26.57
C GLN A 354 -6.31 6.30 -27.79
N CYS A 355 -5.88 5.05 -27.63
CA CYS A 355 -5.12 4.32 -28.65
C CYS A 355 -5.90 3.15 -29.28
N GLY A 356 -7.05 2.74 -28.70
CA GLY A 356 -7.92 1.67 -29.23
C GLY A 356 -7.78 0.34 -28.53
#